data_4aa77bac22a280a4fb11384d9af5296e
#
_entry.id   4aa77bac22a280a4fb11384d9af5296e
#
_cell.length_a   1.000
_cell.length_b   1.000
_cell.length_c   1.000
_cell.angle_alpha   90.00
_cell.angle_beta   90.00
_cell.angle_gamma   90.00
#
_symmetry.space_group_name_H-M   'P 1'
#
loop_
_entity.id
_entity.type
_entity.pdbx_description
1 polymer ?
#
loop_
_entity_poly.entity_id
_entity_poly.type
_entity_poly.pdbx_seq_one_letter_code
_entity_poly.pdbx_strand_id
1 'polypeptide(L)'
;SEPAGRYRMFTEMSAWLWAEHGILTLGRLGFENAYGFAVSREFADARGLDSLEDLSAIAGELTVGGDPEVFARSEWTATRDVYGLGPARTRSMDNTFLYSAARDGQVDVITAYTTDGRIAAFDLMVLDDPRGVLPPYDAVILVSPQAARRPGLAAALGPLVGAIDDNAMREANRRVDLDGDTPAGAAAWLDERIAEQ
;
A
#
# COMPACT_ATOMS: atom_id res chain seq x y z
N SER A 1 -6.30 -5.01 15.73
CA SER A 1 -5.23 -4.42 16.59
C SER A 1 -3.95 -4.42 15.76
N GLU A 2 -3.29 -3.28 15.75
CA GLU A 2 -2.04 -3.08 15.01
C GLU A 2 -0.95 -4.09 15.45
N PRO A 3 -0.18 -4.70 14.52
CA PRO A 3 0.90 -5.62 14.88
C PRO A 3 1.96 -4.90 15.74
N ALA A 4 2.32 -5.49 16.88
CA ALA A 4 3.30 -4.91 17.81
C ALA A 4 4.65 -4.55 17.15
N GLY A 5 5.03 -5.25 16.08
CA GLY A 5 6.23 -4.98 15.30
C GLY A 5 6.20 -3.64 14.55
N ARG A 6 5.05 -3.27 13.98
CA ARG A 6 4.85 -2.01 13.22
C ARG A 6 4.99 -0.79 14.14
N TYR A 7 4.37 -0.84 15.33
CA TYR A 7 4.48 0.22 16.33
C TYR A 7 5.93 0.38 16.83
N ARG A 8 6.61 -0.73 17.09
CA ARG A 8 8.00 -0.72 17.55
C ARG A 8 8.92 -0.10 16.50
N MET A 9 8.79 -0.49 15.21
CA MET A 9 9.57 0.05 14.11
C MET A 9 9.39 1.57 14.00
N PHE A 10 8.15 2.07 14.05
CA PHE A 10 7.86 3.50 14.02
C PHE A 10 8.52 4.25 15.19
N THR A 11 8.46 3.67 16.40
CA THR A 11 9.04 4.29 17.60
C THR A 11 10.57 4.32 17.54
N GLU A 12 11.21 3.23 17.13
CA GLU A 12 12.66 3.13 16.99
C GLU A 12 13.19 4.07 15.90
N MET A 13 12.52 4.11 14.75
CA MET A 13 12.83 5.06 13.67
C MET A 13 12.72 6.51 14.13
N SER A 14 11.62 6.86 14.81
CA SER A 14 11.39 8.22 15.31
C SER A 14 12.46 8.65 16.32
N ALA A 15 12.84 7.76 17.24
CA ALA A 15 13.89 8.01 18.21
C ALA A 15 15.27 8.21 17.55
N TRP A 16 15.58 7.39 16.56
CA TRP A 16 16.82 7.49 15.79
C TRP A 16 16.88 8.79 14.97
N LEU A 17 15.81 9.13 14.24
CA LEU A 17 15.73 10.36 13.46
C LEU A 17 15.89 11.62 14.34
N TRP A 18 15.33 11.60 15.54
CA TRP A 18 15.50 12.67 16.50
C TRP A 18 16.93 12.74 17.03
N ALA A 19 17.51 11.63 17.45
CA ALA A 19 18.83 11.60 18.06
C ALA A 19 19.94 11.97 17.08
N GLU A 20 19.90 11.43 15.85
CA GLU A 20 20.97 11.63 14.85
C GLU A 20 20.80 12.88 13.99
N HIS A 21 19.57 13.28 13.72
CA HIS A 21 19.27 14.32 12.74
C HIS A 21 18.43 15.48 13.29
N GLY A 22 17.93 15.39 14.53
CA GLY A 22 17.01 16.37 15.11
C GLY A 22 15.68 16.47 14.36
N ILE A 23 15.31 15.45 13.57
CA ILE A 23 14.07 15.40 12.82
C ILE A 23 12.95 14.94 13.75
N LEU A 24 11.88 15.73 13.79
CA LEU A 24 10.67 15.41 14.54
C LEU A 24 9.71 14.59 13.67
N THR A 25 9.31 13.42 14.14
CA THR A 25 8.23 12.64 13.54
C THR A 25 6.92 13.02 14.24
N LEU A 26 5.99 13.66 13.52
CA LEU A 26 4.70 14.08 14.11
C LEU A 26 3.74 12.90 14.24
N GLY A 27 3.73 11.99 13.26
CA GLY A 27 2.88 10.83 13.27
C GLY A 27 2.78 10.17 11.89
N ARG A 28 1.99 9.10 11.81
CA ARG A 28 1.61 8.43 10.57
C ARG A 28 0.39 9.12 9.98
N LEU A 29 0.30 9.22 8.66
CA LEU A 29 -0.84 9.80 7.96
C LEU A 29 -2.10 8.94 8.05
N GLY A 30 -1.94 7.60 8.14
CA GLY A 30 -3.04 6.63 8.23
C GLY A 30 -3.11 5.66 7.07
N PHE A 31 -2.29 5.86 6.04
CA PHE A 31 -2.12 4.93 4.92
C PHE A 31 -0.67 4.45 4.79
N GLU A 32 -0.49 3.40 4.02
CA GLU A 32 0.83 2.93 3.61
C GLU A 32 0.91 2.76 2.09
N ASN A 33 2.06 3.07 1.50
CA ASN A 33 2.34 2.78 0.10
C ASN A 33 3.23 1.53 0.01
N ALA A 34 2.67 0.41 0.43
CA ALA A 34 3.36 -0.87 0.51
C ALA A 34 3.29 -1.65 -0.80
N TYR A 35 4.20 -2.61 -0.96
CA TYR A 35 3.93 -3.72 -1.86
C TYR A 35 2.80 -4.58 -1.29
N GLY A 36 1.93 -5.03 -2.17
CA GLY A 36 0.84 -5.94 -1.86
C GLY A 36 0.59 -6.89 -3.03
N PHE A 37 -0.36 -7.78 -2.84
CA PHE A 37 -0.86 -8.64 -3.90
C PHE A 37 -2.33 -8.34 -4.11
N ALA A 38 -2.73 -8.18 -5.35
CA ALA A 38 -4.11 -7.88 -5.70
C ALA A 38 -4.65 -8.88 -6.73
N VAL A 39 -5.96 -9.09 -6.65
CA VAL A 39 -6.74 -9.93 -7.55
C VAL A 39 -7.93 -9.12 -8.05
N SER A 40 -8.61 -9.55 -9.14
CA SER A 40 -9.91 -8.96 -9.46
C SER A 40 -10.94 -9.36 -8.40
N ARG A 41 -11.87 -8.45 -8.10
CA ARG A 41 -12.94 -8.76 -7.14
C ARG A 41 -13.78 -9.96 -7.58
N GLU A 42 -14.05 -10.06 -8.87
CA GLU A 42 -14.74 -11.23 -9.45
C GLU A 42 -14.03 -12.54 -9.12
N PHE A 43 -12.69 -12.57 -9.29
CA PHE A 43 -11.90 -13.77 -8.96
C PHE A 43 -11.89 -14.07 -7.47
N ALA A 44 -11.76 -13.01 -6.63
CA ALA A 44 -11.81 -13.14 -5.18
C ALA A 44 -13.14 -13.73 -4.71
N ASP A 45 -14.27 -13.15 -5.16
CA ASP A 45 -15.61 -13.58 -4.78
C ASP A 45 -15.89 -15.01 -5.25
N ALA A 46 -15.50 -15.37 -6.49
CA ALA A 46 -15.69 -16.70 -7.05
C ALA A 46 -14.90 -17.80 -6.30
N ARG A 47 -13.79 -17.45 -5.68
CA ARG A 47 -12.88 -18.38 -4.99
C ARG A 47 -12.88 -18.23 -3.47
N GLY A 48 -13.57 -17.23 -2.93
CA GLY A 48 -13.61 -16.92 -1.49
C GLY A 48 -12.25 -16.51 -0.94
N LEU A 49 -11.58 -15.57 -1.66
CA LEU A 49 -10.24 -15.12 -1.31
C LEU A 49 -10.33 -13.78 -0.59
N ASP A 50 -9.72 -13.69 0.58
CA ASP A 50 -9.56 -12.44 1.34
C ASP A 50 -8.08 -12.16 1.66
N SER A 51 -7.25 -13.18 1.69
CA SER A 51 -5.86 -13.11 2.15
C SER A 51 -4.89 -13.92 1.29
N LEU A 52 -3.60 -13.70 1.50
CA LEU A 52 -2.52 -14.50 0.88
C LEU A 52 -2.57 -15.98 1.33
N GLU A 53 -3.15 -16.29 2.50
CA GLU A 53 -3.31 -17.68 2.95
C GLU A 53 -4.26 -18.48 2.06
N ASP A 54 -5.29 -17.84 1.55
CA ASP A 54 -6.32 -18.49 0.72
C ASP A 54 -5.75 -18.93 -0.63
N LEU A 55 -4.70 -18.26 -1.12
CA LEU A 55 -4.02 -18.61 -2.36
C LEU A 55 -3.32 -19.97 -2.29
N SER A 56 -2.92 -20.41 -1.10
CA SER A 56 -2.15 -21.65 -0.91
C SER A 56 -2.89 -22.87 -1.48
N ALA A 57 -4.20 -22.95 -1.26
CA ALA A 57 -5.02 -24.08 -1.69
C ALA A 57 -5.10 -24.22 -3.22
N ILE A 58 -4.92 -23.13 -3.95
CA ILE A 58 -5.06 -23.08 -5.42
C ILE A 58 -3.75 -22.68 -6.12
N ALA A 59 -2.63 -22.66 -5.40
CA ALA A 59 -1.35 -22.16 -5.90
C ALA A 59 -0.92 -22.76 -7.24
N GLY A 60 -1.17 -24.05 -7.47
CA GLY A 60 -0.83 -24.74 -8.72
C GLY A 60 -1.64 -24.29 -9.95
N GLU A 61 -2.77 -23.64 -9.74
CA GLU A 61 -3.63 -23.09 -10.80
C GLU A 61 -3.25 -21.65 -11.16
N LEU A 62 -2.60 -20.91 -10.21
CA LEU A 62 -2.38 -19.49 -10.29
C LEU A 62 -1.28 -19.09 -11.28
N THR A 63 -1.51 -17.94 -11.90
CA THR A 63 -0.48 -17.14 -12.59
C THR A 63 -0.34 -15.80 -11.88
N VAL A 64 0.84 -15.56 -11.31
CA VAL A 64 1.19 -14.30 -10.63
C VAL A 64 1.91 -13.37 -11.60
N GLY A 65 1.30 -12.23 -11.89
CA GLY A 65 1.90 -11.14 -12.66
C GLY A 65 2.73 -10.21 -11.76
N GLY A 66 3.86 -9.76 -12.26
CA GLY A 66 4.71 -8.81 -11.56
C GLY A 66 5.78 -8.23 -12.49
N ASP A 67 6.41 -7.12 -12.09
CA ASP A 67 7.57 -6.67 -12.84
C ASP A 67 8.80 -7.57 -12.57
N PRO A 68 9.80 -7.55 -13.47
CA PRO A 68 10.98 -8.42 -13.30
C PRO A 68 11.75 -8.15 -12.01
N GLU A 69 11.73 -6.92 -11.50
CA GLU A 69 12.44 -6.55 -10.27
C GLU A 69 11.79 -7.18 -9.04
N VAL A 70 10.45 -7.17 -8.96
CA VAL A 70 9.70 -7.76 -7.85
C VAL A 70 10.04 -9.23 -7.67
N PHE A 71 10.09 -10.00 -8.75
CA PHE A 71 10.40 -11.43 -8.68
C PHE A 71 11.85 -11.74 -8.25
N ALA A 72 12.75 -10.75 -8.33
CA ALA A 72 14.12 -10.87 -7.84
C ALA A 72 14.27 -10.44 -6.37
N ARG A 73 13.24 -9.85 -5.76
CA ARG A 73 13.27 -9.34 -4.38
C ARG A 73 13.06 -10.44 -3.34
N SER A 74 13.61 -10.18 -2.15
CA SER A 74 13.44 -11.05 -0.98
C SER A 74 11.98 -11.14 -0.54
N GLU A 75 11.20 -10.10 -0.72
CA GLU A 75 9.77 -10.04 -0.37
C GLU A 75 8.96 -11.06 -1.16
N TRP A 76 9.21 -11.19 -2.47
CA TRP A 76 8.58 -12.23 -3.27
C TRP A 76 8.97 -13.63 -2.81
N THR A 77 10.27 -13.85 -2.59
CA THR A 77 10.78 -15.15 -2.12
C THR A 77 10.15 -15.52 -0.78
N ALA A 78 10.12 -14.58 0.17
CA ALA A 78 9.51 -14.79 1.49
C ALA A 78 8.00 -15.07 1.39
N THR A 79 7.26 -14.28 0.58
CA THR A 79 5.81 -14.49 0.38
C THR A 79 5.53 -15.85 -0.22
N ARG A 80 6.25 -16.21 -1.29
CA ARG A 80 6.12 -17.52 -1.94
C ARG A 80 6.35 -18.68 -0.97
N ASP A 81 7.39 -18.59 -0.15
CA ASP A 81 7.79 -19.67 0.75
C ASP A 81 6.84 -19.76 1.97
N VAL A 82 6.46 -18.62 2.56
CA VAL A 82 5.58 -18.57 3.73
C VAL A 82 4.15 -18.96 3.41
N TYR A 83 3.63 -18.53 2.26
CA TYR A 83 2.25 -18.81 1.82
C TYR A 83 2.14 -20.01 0.86
N GLY A 84 3.21 -20.74 0.64
CA GLY A 84 3.19 -21.97 -0.16
C GLY A 84 2.88 -21.74 -1.64
N LEU A 85 3.25 -20.58 -2.20
CA LEU A 85 2.98 -20.20 -3.60
C LEU A 85 4.01 -20.76 -4.59
N GLY A 86 4.89 -21.70 -4.16
CA GLY A 86 5.90 -22.32 -5.01
C GLY A 86 5.36 -22.95 -6.31
N PRO A 87 4.17 -23.58 -6.31
CA PRO A 87 3.57 -24.14 -7.51
C PRO A 87 3.01 -23.11 -8.50
N ALA A 88 2.81 -21.86 -8.09
CA ALA A 88 2.27 -20.80 -8.94
C ALA A 88 3.22 -20.44 -10.10
N ARG A 89 2.65 -20.20 -11.27
CA ARG A 89 3.40 -19.67 -12.42
C ARG A 89 3.65 -18.18 -12.22
N THR A 90 4.78 -17.67 -12.66
CA THR A 90 5.07 -16.24 -12.68
C THR A 90 5.08 -15.72 -14.12
N ARG A 91 4.55 -14.51 -14.32
CA ARG A 91 4.57 -13.81 -15.61
C ARG A 91 5.07 -12.41 -15.41
N SER A 92 6.28 -12.13 -15.94
CA SER A 92 6.84 -10.77 -15.93
C SER A 92 6.16 -9.88 -16.96
N MET A 93 5.78 -8.67 -16.54
CA MET A 93 5.25 -7.63 -17.41
C MET A 93 5.52 -6.24 -16.83
N ASP A 94 5.39 -5.22 -17.64
CA ASP A 94 5.52 -3.84 -17.22
C ASP A 94 4.38 -3.44 -16.25
N ASN A 95 4.71 -2.65 -15.23
CA ASN A 95 3.74 -2.18 -14.22
C ASN A 95 2.53 -1.45 -14.82
N THR A 96 2.69 -0.83 -15.99
CA THR A 96 1.60 -0.16 -16.70
C THR A 96 0.48 -1.14 -17.08
N PHE A 97 0.81 -2.39 -17.38
CA PHE A 97 -0.14 -3.42 -17.85
C PHE A 97 -0.63 -4.36 -16.75
N LEU A 98 0.04 -4.43 -15.59
CA LEU A 98 -0.28 -5.38 -14.52
C LEU A 98 -1.75 -5.30 -14.09
N TYR A 99 -2.21 -4.11 -13.78
CA TYR A 99 -3.57 -3.90 -13.25
C TYR A 99 -4.66 -4.25 -14.27
N SER A 100 -4.46 -3.87 -15.55
CA SER A 100 -5.37 -4.26 -16.61
C SER A 100 -5.33 -5.77 -16.89
N ALA A 101 -4.16 -6.40 -16.78
CA ALA A 101 -4.03 -7.84 -16.94
C ALA A 101 -4.78 -8.64 -15.87
N ALA A 102 -4.81 -8.16 -14.62
CA ALA A 102 -5.62 -8.75 -13.56
C ALA A 102 -7.12 -8.55 -13.81
N ARG A 103 -7.55 -7.32 -14.16
CA ARG A 103 -8.94 -7.03 -14.53
C ARG A 103 -9.44 -7.94 -15.67
N ASP A 104 -8.60 -8.13 -16.70
CA ASP A 104 -8.95 -8.86 -17.91
C ASP A 104 -8.73 -10.39 -17.78
N GLY A 105 -8.37 -10.88 -16.59
CA GLY A 105 -8.14 -12.31 -16.32
C GLY A 105 -6.94 -12.91 -17.06
N GLN A 106 -5.98 -12.09 -17.50
CA GLN A 106 -4.75 -12.58 -18.15
C GLN A 106 -3.73 -13.13 -17.15
N VAL A 107 -3.84 -12.70 -15.91
CA VAL A 107 -3.17 -13.21 -14.70
C VAL A 107 -4.17 -13.22 -13.56
N ASP A 108 -3.99 -14.13 -12.60
CA ASP A 108 -4.92 -14.28 -11.48
C ASP A 108 -4.60 -13.36 -10.31
N VAL A 109 -3.32 -13.19 -10.04
CA VAL A 109 -2.79 -12.35 -8.95
C VAL A 109 -1.75 -11.40 -9.53
N ILE A 110 -1.70 -10.17 -9.05
CA ILE A 110 -0.63 -9.23 -9.40
C ILE A 110 0.09 -8.71 -8.15
N THR A 111 1.35 -8.35 -8.33
CA THR A 111 2.01 -7.44 -7.39
C THR A 111 1.50 -6.03 -7.62
N ALA A 112 1.19 -5.31 -6.55
CA ALA A 112 0.58 -3.99 -6.62
C ALA A 112 1.17 -3.06 -5.55
N TYR A 113 1.06 -1.76 -5.77
CA TYR A 113 1.21 -0.77 -4.70
C TYR A 113 -0.14 -0.51 -4.05
N THR A 114 -0.21 -0.60 -2.74
CA THR A 114 -1.49 -0.56 -1.99
C THR A 114 -2.29 0.73 -2.15
N THR A 115 -1.68 1.81 -2.59
CA THR A 115 -2.32 3.12 -2.86
C THR A 115 -2.53 3.42 -4.34
N ASP A 116 -2.27 2.46 -5.25
CA ASP A 116 -2.45 2.70 -6.69
C ASP A 116 -3.93 2.90 -7.03
N GLY A 117 -4.23 4.00 -7.73
CA GLY A 117 -5.60 4.37 -8.09
C GLY A 117 -6.29 3.36 -9.02
N ARG A 118 -5.51 2.55 -9.77
CA ARG A 118 -6.04 1.50 -10.64
C ARG A 118 -6.69 0.35 -9.87
N ILE A 119 -6.34 0.17 -8.59
CA ILE A 119 -7.02 -0.81 -7.71
C ILE A 119 -8.51 -0.47 -7.64
N ALA A 120 -8.85 0.76 -7.32
CA ALA A 120 -10.24 1.22 -7.27
C ALA A 120 -10.89 1.26 -8.67
N ALA A 121 -10.16 1.76 -9.68
CA ALA A 121 -10.70 1.92 -11.03
C ALA A 121 -11.03 0.61 -11.73
N PHE A 122 -10.28 -0.47 -11.43
CA PHE A 122 -10.46 -1.77 -12.08
C PHE A 122 -11.12 -2.81 -11.17
N ASP A 123 -11.71 -2.35 -10.06
CA ASP A 123 -12.36 -3.20 -9.06
C ASP A 123 -11.47 -4.38 -8.62
N LEU A 124 -10.23 -4.03 -8.26
CA LEU A 124 -9.29 -4.99 -7.71
C LEU A 124 -9.37 -4.99 -6.18
N MET A 125 -9.03 -6.10 -5.57
CA MET A 125 -8.93 -6.28 -4.13
C MET A 125 -7.49 -6.60 -3.75
N VAL A 126 -6.94 -5.84 -2.81
CA VAL A 126 -5.65 -6.17 -2.18
C VAL A 126 -5.90 -7.26 -1.14
N LEU A 127 -5.14 -8.33 -1.21
CA LEU A 127 -5.22 -9.44 -0.27
C LEU A 127 -4.50 -9.10 1.03
N ASP A 128 -5.08 -9.50 2.14
CA ASP A 128 -4.46 -9.34 3.46
C ASP A 128 -3.19 -10.20 3.59
N ASP A 129 -2.21 -9.70 4.36
CA ASP A 129 -1.00 -10.41 4.75
C ASP A 129 -1.04 -10.76 6.25
N PRO A 130 -1.78 -11.81 6.68
CA PRO A 130 -1.97 -12.12 8.09
C PRO A 130 -0.69 -12.60 8.80
N ARG A 131 0.33 -13.02 8.04
CA ARG A 131 1.62 -13.44 8.61
C ARG A 131 2.64 -12.30 8.65
N GLY A 132 2.31 -11.13 8.08
CA GLY A 132 3.17 -9.95 8.11
C GLY A 132 4.52 -10.17 7.41
N VAL A 133 4.50 -10.83 6.26
CA VAL A 133 5.69 -11.13 5.45
C VAL A 133 6.19 -9.88 4.74
N LEU A 134 5.25 -9.04 4.31
CA LEU A 134 5.55 -7.78 3.65
C LEU A 134 5.89 -6.72 4.71
N PRO A 135 7.01 -5.98 4.54
CA PRO A 135 7.35 -4.92 5.48
C PRO A 135 6.35 -3.77 5.40
N PRO A 136 6.05 -3.09 6.52
CA PRO A 136 5.18 -1.93 6.53
C PRO A 136 5.86 -0.73 5.86
N TYR A 137 5.10 0.05 5.11
CA TYR A 137 5.54 1.27 4.42
C TYR A 137 4.63 2.45 4.79
N ASP A 138 4.46 2.69 6.09
CA ASP A 138 3.64 3.80 6.60
C ASP A 138 4.10 5.14 6.05
N ALA A 139 3.19 5.93 5.53
CA ALA A 139 3.42 7.33 5.24
C ALA A 139 3.50 8.13 6.55
N VAL A 140 4.62 8.84 6.78
CA VAL A 140 4.90 9.55 8.02
C VAL A 140 5.18 11.02 7.78
N ILE A 141 4.79 11.87 8.73
CA ILE A 141 5.09 13.32 8.68
C ILE A 141 6.41 13.55 9.40
N LEU A 142 7.42 13.96 8.65
CA LEU A 142 8.72 14.34 9.16
C LEU A 142 8.89 15.85 9.10
N VAL A 143 9.32 16.46 10.22
CA VAL A 143 9.59 17.89 10.32
C VAL A 143 11.06 18.10 10.58
N SER A 144 11.74 18.81 9.66
CA SER A 144 13.16 19.14 9.81
C SER A 144 13.39 20.06 11.01
N PRO A 145 14.61 20.09 11.59
CA PRO A 145 14.95 21.00 12.70
C PRO A 145 14.70 22.48 12.38
N GLN A 146 14.89 22.87 11.12
CA GLN A 146 14.61 24.22 10.67
C GLN A 146 13.10 24.52 10.62
N ALA A 147 12.31 23.59 10.09
CA ALA A 147 10.86 23.73 9.98
C ALA A 147 10.18 23.69 11.36
N ALA A 148 10.70 22.89 12.31
CA ALA A 148 10.19 22.81 13.68
C ALA A 148 10.26 24.13 14.46
N ARG A 149 11.12 25.07 14.02
CA ARG A 149 11.22 26.42 14.61
C ARG A 149 10.12 27.38 14.14
N ARG A 150 9.32 27.00 13.15
CA ARG A 150 8.22 27.83 12.65
C ARG A 150 7.03 27.73 13.60
N PRO A 151 6.60 28.86 14.22
CA PRO A 151 5.45 28.84 15.11
C PRO A 151 4.21 28.32 14.41
N GLY A 152 3.47 27.42 15.07
CA GLY A 152 2.20 26.88 14.56
C GLY A 152 2.31 25.75 13.51
N LEU A 153 3.50 25.44 12.96
CA LEU A 153 3.62 24.42 11.93
C LEU A 153 3.15 23.05 12.39
N ALA A 154 3.60 22.60 13.56
CA ALA A 154 3.20 21.29 14.09
C ALA A 154 1.68 21.23 14.36
N ALA A 155 1.10 22.33 14.85
CA ALA A 155 -0.35 22.42 15.06
C ALA A 155 -1.14 22.39 13.74
N ALA A 156 -0.60 23.02 12.67
CA ALA A 156 -1.24 22.99 11.35
C ALA A 156 -1.17 21.61 10.69
N LEU A 157 -0.11 20.83 10.94
CA LEU A 157 0.06 19.48 10.39
C LEU A 157 -0.60 18.38 11.25
N GLY A 158 -0.87 18.66 12.52
CA GLY A 158 -1.46 17.70 13.45
C GLY A 158 -2.74 17.03 12.96
N PRO A 159 -3.70 17.78 12.36
CA PRO A 159 -4.93 17.18 11.82
C PRO A 159 -4.73 16.11 10.74
N LEU A 160 -3.57 16.06 10.10
CA LEU A 160 -3.26 15.04 9.08
C LEU A 160 -2.88 13.69 9.68
N VAL A 161 -2.55 13.65 10.98
CA VAL A 161 -2.13 12.40 11.64
C VAL A 161 -3.33 11.45 11.78
N GLY A 162 -3.24 10.30 11.10
CA GLY A 162 -4.29 9.28 11.09
C GLY A 162 -5.51 9.61 10.25
N ALA A 163 -5.49 10.72 9.50
CA ALA A 163 -6.68 11.26 8.84
C ALA A 163 -6.94 10.70 7.43
N ILE A 164 -5.94 10.10 6.80
CA ILE A 164 -6.03 9.60 5.41
C ILE A 164 -5.84 8.10 5.44
N ASP A 165 -6.90 7.33 5.20
CA ASP A 165 -6.81 5.88 5.06
C ASP A 165 -6.38 5.45 3.64
N ASP A 166 -6.08 4.14 3.46
CA ASP A 166 -5.67 3.59 2.17
C ASP A 166 -6.71 3.82 1.07
N ASN A 167 -8.00 3.75 1.40
CA ASN A 167 -9.07 3.95 0.43
C ASN A 167 -9.16 5.41 -0.03
N ALA A 168 -9.01 6.35 0.90
CA ALA A 168 -8.97 7.77 0.57
C ALA A 168 -7.75 8.10 -0.31
N MET A 169 -6.59 7.51 0.00
CA MET A 169 -5.39 7.73 -0.80
C MET A 169 -5.49 7.11 -2.21
N ARG A 170 -6.04 5.89 -2.33
CA ARG A 170 -6.34 5.27 -3.63
C ARG A 170 -7.25 6.12 -4.48
N GLU A 171 -8.32 6.66 -3.87
CA GLU A 171 -9.26 7.54 -4.58
C GLU A 171 -8.60 8.85 -5.01
N ALA A 172 -7.77 9.47 -4.16
CA ALA A 172 -7.02 10.67 -4.51
C ALA A 172 -6.09 10.41 -5.71
N ASN A 173 -5.36 9.30 -5.69
CA ASN A 173 -4.49 8.89 -6.79
C ASN A 173 -5.30 8.57 -8.07
N ARG A 174 -6.43 7.88 -7.96
CA ARG A 174 -7.31 7.61 -9.10
C ARG A 174 -7.77 8.88 -9.81
N ARG A 175 -8.14 9.91 -9.04
CA ARG A 175 -8.56 11.21 -9.58
C ARG A 175 -7.47 11.86 -10.43
N VAL A 176 -6.22 11.80 -9.96
CA VAL A 176 -5.08 12.40 -10.68
C VAL A 176 -4.68 11.53 -11.88
N ASP A 177 -4.48 10.23 -11.67
CA ASP A 177 -3.85 9.36 -12.66
C ASP A 177 -4.81 8.95 -13.79
N LEU A 178 -6.12 8.89 -13.51
CA LEU A 178 -7.11 8.34 -14.42
C LEU A 178 -8.20 9.34 -14.83
N ASP A 179 -8.67 10.20 -13.92
CA ASP A 179 -9.76 11.11 -14.21
C ASP A 179 -9.26 12.48 -14.70
N GLY A 180 -7.96 12.72 -14.70
CA GLY A 180 -7.35 13.97 -15.18
C GLY A 180 -7.48 15.14 -14.19
N ASP A 181 -7.77 14.87 -12.92
CA ASP A 181 -7.74 15.91 -11.88
C ASP A 181 -6.29 16.36 -11.62
N THR A 182 -6.13 17.50 -10.98
CA THR A 182 -4.83 18.00 -10.57
C THR A 182 -4.46 17.47 -9.17
N PRO A 183 -3.16 17.35 -8.83
CA PRO A 183 -2.76 17.04 -7.44
C PRO A 183 -3.34 18.02 -6.42
N ALA A 184 -3.53 19.30 -6.79
CA ALA A 184 -4.16 20.30 -5.93
C ALA A 184 -5.67 20.02 -5.74
N GLY A 185 -6.37 19.57 -6.79
CA GLY A 185 -7.79 19.18 -6.72
C GLY A 185 -7.98 17.94 -5.83
N ALA A 186 -7.14 16.92 -6.02
CA ALA A 186 -7.16 15.72 -5.18
C ALA A 186 -6.83 16.04 -3.70
N ALA A 187 -5.88 16.95 -3.44
CA ALA A 187 -5.57 17.41 -2.09
C ALA A 187 -6.74 18.17 -1.45
N ALA A 188 -7.42 19.05 -2.19
CA ALA A 188 -8.60 19.75 -1.70
C ALA A 188 -9.73 18.77 -1.34
N TRP A 189 -9.94 17.75 -2.15
CA TRP A 189 -10.90 16.68 -1.86
C TRP A 189 -10.55 15.91 -0.56
N LEU A 190 -9.26 15.63 -0.33
CA LEU A 190 -8.80 15.01 0.93
C LEU A 190 -9.06 15.93 2.13
N ASP A 191 -8.79 17.25 1.99
CA ASP A 191 -9.03 18.24 3.05
C ASP A 191 -10.52 18.32 3.43
N GLU A 192 -11.42 18.32 2.45
CA GLU A 192 -12.88 18.29 2.69
C GLU A 192 -13.27 17.03 3.48
N ARG A 193 -12.76 15.87 3.07
CA ARG A 193 -13.04 14.59 3.71
C ARG A 193 -12.51 14.52 5.16
N ILE A 194 -11.36 15.10 5.43
CA ILE A 194 -10.78 15.19 6.79
C ILE A 194 -11.65 16.11 7.67
N ALA A 195 -12.20 17.20 7.12
CA ALA A 195 -13.03 18.11 7.86
C ALA A 195 -14.41 17.53 8.24
N GLU A 196 -14.84 16.44 7.62
CA GLU A 196 -16.10 15.75 7.87
C GLU A 196 -15.99 14.65 8.95
N GLN A 197 -14.77 14.32 9.40
CA GLN A 197 -14.49 13.30 10.44
C GLN A 197 -14.53 13.89 11.85
#